data_c29b0148419f4d6b5c4fa5a6a3de8295
#
_entry.id   c29b0148419f4d6b5c4fa5a6a3de8295
#
_cell.length_a   1.000
_cell.length_b   1.000
_cell.length_c   1.000
_cell.angle_alpha   90.00
_cell.angle_beta   90.00
_cell.angle_gamma   90.00
#
_symmetry.space_group_name_H-M   'P 1'
#
loop_
_entity.id
_entity.type
_entity.pdbx_description
1 polymer ?
#
loop_
_entity_poly.entity_id
_entity_poly.type
_entity_poly.pdbx_seq_one_letter_code
_entity_poly.pdbx_strand_id
1 'polypeptide(L)'
;MVKAIMHGCNGKMGQVISNLAAADSDIEIVAGIDPHDDGHNAYPVYRSIFECDIPADVIIDFAAAGAVNNLLDYAVRKNIPVV
;
A
#
# COMPACT_ATOMS: atom_id res chain seq x y z
N MET A 1 -9.74 -9.03 10.70
CA MET A 1 -8.68 -8.04 10.44
C MET A 1 -8.65 -7.69 8.95
N VAL A 2 -8.68 -6.42 8.64
CA VAL A 2 -8.56 -5.94 7.26
C VAL A 2 -7.08 -5.90 6.88
N LYS A 3 -6.74 -6.50 5.74
CA LYS A 3 -5.38 -6.47 5.20
C LYS A 3 -5.31 -5.45 4.09
N ALA A 4 -4.39 -4.49 4.21
CA ALA A 4 -4.28 -3.37 3.30
C ALA A 4 -2.89 -3.28 2.67
N ILE A 5 -2.86 -2.85 1.40
CA ILE A 5 -1.63 -2.41 0.73
C ILE A 5 -1.59 -0.89 0.81
N MET A 6 -0.47 -0.35 1.30
CA MET A 6 -0.27 1.09 1.39
C MET A 6 0.49 1.59 0.16
N HIS A 7 -0.22 2.16 -0.80
CA HIS A 7 0.37 2.71 -2.02
C HIS A 7 0.86 4.13 -1.75
N GLY A 8 2.14 4.36 -1.91
CA GLY A 8 2.80 5.59 -1.50
C GLY A 8 3.23 5.57 -0.04
N CYS A 9 3.67 4.40 0.45
CA CYS A 9 3.90 4.16 1.88
C CYS A 9 4.98 5.04 2.50
N ASN A 10 5.98 5.49 1.74
CA ASN A 10 7.08 6.31 2.25
C ASN A 10 6.83 7.81 2.12
N GLY A 11 5.70 8.21 1.56
CA GLY A 11 5.25 9.58 1.59
C GLY A 11 4.78 9.98 2.97
N LYS A 12 4.53 11.29 3.17
CA LYS A 12 4.14 11.84 4.46
C LYS A 12 2.86 11.19 4.99
N MET A 13 1.82 11.12 4.16
CA MET A 13 0.54 10.53 4.58
C MET A 13 0.64 9.01 4.72
N GLY A 14 1.44 8.36 3.88
CA GLY A 14 1.66 6.92 3.99
C GLY A 14 2.28 6.54 5.32
N GLN A 15 3.23 7.34 5.82
CA GLN A 15 3.85 7.10 7.12
C GLN A 15 2.87 7.33 8.27
N VAL A 16 2.05 8.38 8.20
CA VAL A 16 1.02 8.64 9.21
C VAL A 16 0.04 7.46 9.28
N ILE A 17 -0.44 7.00 8.15
CA ILE A 17 -1.40 5.89 8.10
C ILE A 17 -0.76 4.59 8.58
N SER A 18 0.49 4.33 8.20
CA SER A 18 1.20 3.14 8.67
C SER A 18 1.34 3.12 10.19
N ASN A 19 1.63 4.27 10.80
CA ASN A 19 1.72 4.38 12.25
C ASN A 19 0.37 4.18 12.93
N LEU A 20 -0.70 4.74 12.36
CA LEU A 20 -2.05 4.54 12.90
C LEU A 20 -2.48 3.07 12.80
N ALA A 21 -2.19 2.42 11.67
CA ALA A 21 -2.51 1.01 11.47
C ALA A 21 -1.74 0.11 12.43
N ALA A 22 -0.48 0.43 12.72
CA ALA A 22 0.34 -0.34 13.65
C ALA A 22 -0.24 -0.34 15.07
N ALA A 23 -1.00 0.70 15.43
CA ALA A 23 -1.65 0.82 16.74
C ALA A 23 -3.08 0.25 16.75
N ASP A 24 -3.60 -0.22 15.61
CA ASP A 24 -4.98 -0.69 15.48
C ASP A 24 -4.98 -2.19 15.20
N SER A 25 -5.66 -2.96 16.06
CA SER A 25 -5.74 -4.41 15.92
C SER A 25 -6.67 -4.89 14.80
N ASP A 26 -7.48 -3.99 14.23
CA ASP A 26 -8.46 -4.34 13.21
C ASP A 26 -7.93 -4.20 11.78
N ILE A 27 -6.77 -3.60 11.60
CA ILE A 27 -6.15 -3.39 10.29
C ILE A 27 -4.66 -3.74 10.33
N GLU A 28 -4.19 -4.34 9.25
CA GLU A 28 -2.76 -4.66 9.07
C GLU A 28 -2.31 -4.19 7.71
N ILE A 29 -1.23 -3.41 7.65
CA ILE A 29 -0.57 -3.10 6.39
C ILE A 29 0.32 -4.30 6.05
N VAL A 30 -0.06 -5.06 5.03
CA VAL A 30 0.65 -6.29 4.63
C VAL A 30 1.75 -6.03 3.61
N ALA A 31 1.69 -4.90 2.90
CA ALA A 31 2.70 -4.51 1.93
C ALA A 31 2.62 -3.01 1.68
N GLY A 32 3.73 -2.43 1.24
CA GLY A 32 3.78 -1.04 0.80
C GLY A 32 4.30 -0.95 -0.62
N ILE A 33 3.92 0.11 -1.32
CA ILE A 33 4.39 0.41 -2.67
C ILE A 33 4.99 1.80 -2.67
N ASP A 34 6.27 1.92 -3.01
CA ASP A 34 6.93 3.20 -3.14
C ASP A 34 8.23 3.00 -3.92
N PRO A 35 8.54 3.88 -4.89
CA PRO A 35 9.82 3.78 -5.60
C PRO A 35 11.02 4.09 -4.71
N HIS A 36 10.80 4.72 -3.54
CA HIS A 36 11.83 5.02 -2.56
C HIS A 36 11.66 4.13 -1.34
N ASP A 37 12.60 3.22 -1.11
CA ASP A 37 12.56 2.31 0.03
C ASP A 37 13.92 2.29 0.72
N ASP A 38 13.94 2.65 2.00
CA ASP A 38 15.13 2.59 2.84
C ASP A 38 15.09 1.45 3.86
N GLY A 39 14.10 0.58 3.75
CA GLY A 39 13.99 -0.60 4.59
C GLY A 39 13.49 -0.37 6.01
N HIS A 40 12.96 0.81 6.32
CA HIS A 40 12.54 1.14 7.69
C HIS A 40 11.14 0.64 8.05
N ASN A 41 10.34 0.21 7.07
CA ASN A 41 8.98 -0.26 7.33
C ASN A 41 8.97 -1.69 7.84
N ALA A 42 7.99 -2.03 8.67
CA ALA A 42 7.82 -3.38 9.23
C ALA A 42 7.26 -4.37 8.21
N TYR A 43 6.70 -3.88 7.11
CA TYR A 43 6.14 -4.70 6.02
C TYR A 43 7.04 -4.62 4.79
N PRO A 44 6.93 -5.59 3.85
CA PRO A 44 7.72 -5.52 2.62
C PRO A 44 7.26 -4.36 1.73
N VAL A 45 8.21 -3.72 1.05
CA VAL A 45 7.95 -2.60 0.15
C VAL A 45 8.40 -2.97 -1.25
N TYR A 46 7.52 -2.73 -2.23
CA TYR A 46 7.78 -2.96 -3.64
C TYR A 46 7.84 -1.62 -4.37
N ARG A 47 8.66 -1.54 -5.41
CA ARG A 47 8.79 -0.31 -6.19
C ARG A 47 7.59 -0.05 -7.07
N SER A 48 6.91 -1.10 -7.51
CA SER A 48 5.72 -1.01 -8.35
C SER A 48 4.65 -1.93 -7.80
N ILE A 49 3.38 -1.52 -7.93
CA ILE A 49 2.25 -2.33 -7.51
C ILE A 49 2.23 -3.68 -8.25
N PHE A 50 2.74 -3.75 -9.48
CA PHE A 50 2.79 -4.99 -10.25
C PHE A 50 3.78 -6.01 -9.70
N GLU A 51 4.73 -5.60 -8.87
CA GLU A 51 5.66 -6.49 -8.22
C GLU A 51 5.08 -7.13 -6.95
N CYS A 52 3.99 -6.58 -6.44
CA CYS A 52 3.37 -7.04 -5.20
C CYS A 52 2.46 -8.23 -5.50
N ASP A 53 2.76 -9.37 -4.91
CA ASP A 53 1.97 -10.60 -5.03
C ASP A 53 1.23 -10.96 -3.74
N ILE A 54 1.26 -10.08 -2.75
CA ILE A 54 0.63 -10.32 -1.44
C ILE A 54 -0.86 -10.02 -1.54
N PRO A 55 -1.74 -10.96 -1.18
CA PRO A 55 -3.18 -10.70 -1.19
C PRO A 55 -3.58 -9.69 -0.13
N ALA A 56 -4.55 -8.84 -0.47
CA ALA A 56 -5.06 -7.81 0.41
C ALA A 56 -6.55 -7.59 0.18
N ASP A 57 -7.21 -6.97 1.16
CA ASP A 57 -8.64 -6.67 1.09
C ASP A 57 -8.90 -5.28 0.50
N VAL A 58 -7.92 -4.38 0.59
CA VAL A 58 -8.06 -2.98 0.16
C VAL A 58 -6.70 -2.40 -0.16
N ILE A 59 -6.69 -1.41 -1.07
CA ILE A 59 -5.50 -0.59 -1.33
C ILE A 59 -5.80 0.83 -0.89
N ILE A 60 -4.94 1.39 -0.04
CA ILE A 60 -5.01 2.79 0.39
C ILE A 60 -4.00 3.57 -0.44
N ASP A 61 -4.46 4.59 -1.17
CA ASP A 61 -3.64 5.30 -2.15
C ASP A 61 -3.36 6.74 -1.75
N PHE A 62 -2.09 7.03 -1.47
CA PHE A 62 -1.56 8.38 -1.30
C PHE A 62 -0.30 8.58 -2.15
N ALA A 63 -0.17 7.85 -3.25
CA ALA A 63 0.96 7.97 -4.14
C ALA A 63 0.85 9.20 -5.04
N ALA A 64 1.95 9.51 -5.73
CA ALA A 64 1.97 10.56 -6.73
C ALA A 64 0.98 10.26 -7.87
N ALA A 65 0.44 11.32 -8.49
CA ALA A 65 -0.59 11.19 -9.51
C ALA A 65 -0.16 10.32 -10.71
N GLY A 66 1.12 10.28 -11.03
CA GLY A 66 1.64 9.47 -12.13
C GLY A 66 1.52 7.95 -11.92
N ALA A 67 1.26 7.50 -10.70
CA ALA A 67 1.11 6.08 -10.38
C ALA A 67 -0.34 5.57 -10.46
N VAL A 68 -1.32 6.44 -10.70
CA VAL A 68 -2.74 6.09 -10.61
C VAL A 68 -3.16 5.07 -11.65
N ASN A 69 -2.69 5.20 -12.89
CA ASN A 69 -3.10 4.29 -13.96
C ASN A 69 -2.66 2.85 -13.69
N ASN A 70 -1.44 2.65 -13.21
CA ASN A 70 -0.95 1.32 -12.85
C ASN A 70 -1.73 0.74 -11.68
N LEU A 71 -2.04 1.58 -10.70
CA LEU A 71 -2.80 1.16 -9.53
C LEU A 71 -4.19 0.70 -9.92
N LEU A 72 -4.90 1.45 -10.76
CA LEU A 72 -6.25 1.10 -11.19
C LEU A 72 -6.28 -0.18 -12.01
N ASP A 73 -5.30 -0.36 -12.90
CA ASP A 73 -5.19 -1.59 -13.69
C ASP A 73 -4.98 -2.81 -12.78
N TYR A 74 -4.08 -2.70 -11.81
CA TYR A 74 -3.83 -3.75 -10.84
C TYR A 74 -5.08 -4.07 -10.02
N ALA A 75 -5.75 -3.03 -9.52
CA ALA A 75 -6.93 -3.21 -8.67
C ALA A 75 -8.07 -3.92 -9.40
N VAL A 76 -8.28 -3.59 -10.68
CA VAL A 76 -9.29 -4.24 -11.50
C VAL A 76 -8.93 -5.73 -11.72
N ARG A 77 -7.69 -6.02 -12.07
CA ARG A 77 -7.23 -7.40 -12.32
C ARG A 77 -7.34 -8.27 -11.07
N LYS A 78 -7.05 -7.71 -9.90
CA LYS A 78 -7.07 -8.44 -8.63
C LYS A 78 -8.41 -8.34 -7.92
N ASN A 79 -9.32 -7.52 -8.44
CA ASN A 79 -10.63 -7.28 -7.83
C ASN A 79 -10.50 -6.77 -6.39
N ILE A 80 -9.63 -5.77 -6.18
CA ILE A 80 -9.36 -5.17 -4.87
C ILE A 80 -9.84 -3.72 -4.89
N PRO A 81 -10.68 -3.29 -3.93
CA PRO A 81 -11.11 -1.91 -3.86
C PRO A 81 -9.95 -0.96 -3.49
N VAL A 82 -10.02 0.27 -3.99
CA VAL A 82 -9.05 1.34 -3.73
C VAL A 82 -9.76 2.47 -2.98
N VAL A 83 -9.10 2.94 -1.96
CA VAL A 83 -9.61 4.08 -1.14
C VAL A 83 -8.71 5.30 -1.35
#